data_559be34fb35cf0f29534487c0cb7cdce
#
_entry.id   559be34fb35cf0f29534487c0cb7cdce
#
_cell.length_a   1.000
_cell.length_b   1.000
_cell.length_c   1.000
_cell.angle_alpha   90.00
_cell.angle_beta   90.00
_cell.angle_gamma   90.00
#
_symmetry.space_group_name_H-M   'P 1'
#
loop_
_entity.id
_entity.type
_entity.pdbx_description
1 polymer ?
#
loop_
_entity_poly.entity_id
_entity_poly.type
_entity_poly.pdbx_seq_one_letter_code
_entity_poly.pdbx_strand_id
1 'polypeptide(L)'
;PRRDRRYRRKKQSEWPHILLFYVLPFIVFNSILFFCLTTKPKLSVVVEDTNDYLSTNVVLTVKSFFPTKSVSMTLDGEPLELEKDRHRTYTATVYKNGSVETSVVNLNGMPTTVFEHVNVLDDNPPEFSSTDIQDGVVTLTVADSQSGINFDSIYALNSAGERVEPLSVDRSSNTLSFE
;
A
#
# COMPACT_ATOMS: atom_id res chain seq x y z
N PRO A 1 69.15 8.69 -63.90
CA PRO A 1 68.26 9.49 -63.15
C PRO A 1 67.66 8.63 -62.04
N ARG A 2 68.08 8.85 -60.76
CA ARG A 2 67.57 8.18 -59.56
C ARG A 2 66.26 8.88 -59.17
N ARG A 3 65.10 8.15 -59.23
CA ARG A 3 63.85 8.58 -58.71
C ARG A 3 63.85 8.43 -57.18
N ASP A 4 64.01 9.52 -56.45
CA ASP A 4 63.77 9.58 -55.03
C ASP A 4 62.27 9.27 -54.71
N ARG A 5 61.98 8.05 -54.29
CA ARG A 5 60.68 7.71 -53.67
C ARG A 5 60.68 8.27 -52.26
N ARG A 6 60.21 9.48 -52.11
CA ARG A 6 59.86 10.02 -50.81
C ARG A 6 58.73 9.20 -50.21
N TYR A 7 59.04 8.34 -49.26
CA TYR A 7 58.09 7.66 -48.40
C TYR A 7 57.38 8.70 -47.58
N ARG A 8 56.16 9.12 -47.99
CA ARG A 8 55.21 9.87 -47.13
C ARG A 8 54.80 8.93 -46.01
N ARG A 9 55.46 9.00 -44.87
CA ARG A 9 54.90 8.44 -43.63
C ARG A 9 53.54 9.07 -43.43
N LYS A 10 52.46 8.25 -43.61
CA LYS A 10 51.10 8.61 -43.18
C LYS A 10 51.19 8.88 -41.69
N LYS A 11 50.99 10.12 -41.25
CA LYS A 11 50.85 10.52 -39.86
C LYS A 11 49.67 9.74 -39.37
N GLN A 12 49.88 8.68 -38.57
CA GLN A 12 48.80 7.92 -37.95
C GLN A 12 48.08 8.93 -37.05
N SER A 13 46.78 9.07 -37.31
CA SER A 13 45.91 9.95 -36.52
C SER A 13 45.92 9.46 -35.08
N GLU A 14 46.26 10.29 -34.12
CA GLU A 14 46.26 9.97 -32.69
C GLU A 14 44.83 9.98 -32.10
N TRP A 15 43.84 10.41 -32.89
CA TRP A 15 42.45 10.45 -32.53
C TRP A 15 41.86 9.14 -31.95
N PRO A 16 42.18 7.94 -32.53
CA PRO A 16 41.65 6.69 -31.98
C PRO A 16 42.16 6.40 -30.57
N HIS A 17 43.41 6.77 -30.27
CA HIS A 17 43.97 6.60 -28.93
C HIS A 17 43.36 7.56 -27.92
N ILE A 18 43.14 8.80 -28.29
CA ILE A 18 42.47 9.80 -27.42
C ILE A 18 41.03 9.37 -27.15
N LEU A 19 40.32 8.91 -28.18
CA LEU A 19 38.94 8.47 -28.03
C LEU A 19 38.83 7.23 -27.12
N LEU A 20 39.71 6.24 -27.30
CA LEU A 20 39.65 5.00 -26.53
C LEU A 20 40.13 5.17 -25.08
N PHE A 21 41.19 5.94 -24.83
CA PHE A 21 41.82 5.99 -23.50
C PHE A 21 41.36 7.15 -22.63
N TYR A 22 40.75 8.18 -23.21
CA TYR A 22 40.26 9.35 -22.45
C TYR A 22 38.75 9.56 -22.58
N VAL A 23 38.23 9.62 -23.79
CA VAL A 23 36.82 9.93 -24.02
C VAL A 23 35.91 8.78 -23.59
N LEU A 24 36.22 7.56 -24.00
CA LEU A 24 35.44 6.38 -23.65
C LEU A 24 35.38 6.13 -22.13
N PRO A 25 36.52 6.08 -21.39
CA PRO A 25 36.49 5.92 -19.94
C PRO A 25 35.73 7.06 -19.23
N PHE A 26 35.87 8.31 -19.71
CA PHE A 26 35.13 9.45 -19.18
C PHE A 26 33.61 9.28 -19.35
N ILE A 27 33.14 8.87 -20.52
CA ILE A 27 31.73 8.61 -20.79
C ILE A 27 31.21 7.46 -19.90
N VAL A 28 31.96 6.35 -19.83
CA VAL A 28 31.57 5.19 -19.00
C VAL A 28 31.47 5.57 -17.54
N PHE A 29 32.46 6.28 -17.00
CA PHE A 29 32.46 6.73 -15.61
C PHE A 29 31.26 7.64 -15.31
N ASN A 30 31.00 8.64 -16.16
CA ASN A 30 29.86 9.54 -15.97
C ASN A 30 28.52 8.83 -16.13
N SER A 31 28.42 7.84 -17.03
CA SER A 31 27.21 7.02 -17.19
C SER A 31 26.92 6.18 -15.93
N ILE A 32 27.94 5.56 -15.35
CA ILE A 32 27.82 4.83 -14.08
C ILE A 32 27.42 5.76 -12.95
N LEU A 33 28.09 6.91 -12.85
CA LEU A 33 27.77 7.91 -11.82
C LEU A 33 26.32 8.39 -11.96
N PHE A 34 25.89 8.72 -13.17
CA PHE A 34 24.51 9.12 -13.46
C PHE A 34 23.51 8.03 -13.06
N PHE A 35 23.77 6.78 -13.44
CA PHE A 35 22.96 5.62 -13.05
C PHE A 35 22.87 5.50 -11.52
N CYS A 36 24.00 5.58 -10.82
CA CYS A 36 24.03 5.50 -9.36
C CYS A 36 23.22 6.61 -8.69
N LEU A 37 23.27 7.84 -9.21
CA LEU A 37 22.59 8.98 -8.63
C LEU A 37 21.08 9.01 -8.95
N THR A 38 20.64 8.45 -10.08
CA THR A 38 19.27 8.60 -10.57
C THR A 38 18.38 7.37 -10.39
N THR A 39 18.97 6.21 -10.03
CA THR A 39 18.21 4.96 -9.89
C THR A 39 17.24 5.03 -8.71
N LYS A 40 15.94 4.89 -9.00
CA LYS A 40 14.84 4.88 -8.02
C LYS A 40 14.46 3.45 -7.61
N PRO A 41 13.91 3.24 -6.40
CA PRO A 41 13.28 1.98 -6.03
C PRO A 41 11.99 1.78 -6.82
N LYS A 42 11.67 0.52 -7.15
CA LYS A 42 10.35 0.11 -7.66
C LYS A 42 9.58 -0.50 -6.51
N LEU A 43 8.35 -0.03 -6.32
CA LEU A 43 7.46 -0.47 -5.26
C LEU A 43 6.33 -1.29 -5.85
N SER A 44 5.91 -2.32 -5.13
CA SER A 44 4.68 -3.06 -5.37
C SER A 44 3.95 -3.13 -4.05
N VAL A 45 2.78 -2.51 -4.00
CA VAL A 45 1.87 -2.52 -2.86
C VAL A 45 0.70 -3.42 -3.22
N VAL A 46 0.33 -4.31 -2.32
CA VAL A 46 -0.79 -5.24 -2.49
C VAL A 46 -1.61 -5.19 -1.21
N VAL A 47 -2.91 -4.97 -1.35
CA VAL A 47 -3.90 -5.13 -0.28
C VAL A 47 -4.37 -6.58 -0.32
N GLU A 48 -4.25 -7.29 0.79
CA GLU A 48 -4.72 -8.68 0.89
C GLU A 48 -6.24 -8.72 1.04
N ASP A 49 -6.85 -9.80 0.54
CA ASP A 49 -8.26 -10.05 0.78
C ASP A 49 -8.48 -10.42 2.26
N THR A 50 -9.64 -10.05 2.80
CA THR A 50 -10.04 -10.38 4.17
C THR A 50 -11.20 -11.34 4.20
N ASN A 51 -11.26 -12.19 5.26
CA ASN A 51 -12.37 -13.12 5.47
C ASN A 51 -13.40 -12.62 6.51
N ASP A 52 -12.99 -11.69 7.34
CA ASP A 52 -13.82 -11.16 8.45
C ASP A 52 -14.25 -9.72 8.25
N TYR A 53 -13.72 -9.06 7.22
CA TYR A 53 -13.96 -7.65 6.88
C TYR A 53 -13.58 -6.64 7.99
N LEU A 54 -12.89 -7.09 9.06
CA LEU A 54 -12.51 -6.25 10.19
C LEU A 54 -11.10 -5.67 10.06
N SER A 55 -10.22 -6.42 9.41
CA SER A 55 -8.84 -6.00 9.17
C SER A 55 -8.29 -6.61 7.89
N THR A 56 -7.30 -5.96 7.30
CA THR A 56 -6.52 -6.50 6.19
C THR A 56 -5.06 -6.09 6.28
N ASN A 57 -4.20 -6.82 5.58
CA ASN A 57 -2.78 -6.50 5.49
C ASN A 57 -2.46 -5.78 4.18
N VAL A 58 -1.66 -4.74 4.31
CA VAL A 58 -1.05 -4.06 3.17
C VAL A 58 0.40 -4.48 3.08
N VAL A 59 0.75 -5.19 2.01
CA VAL A 59 2.08 -5.75 1.79
C VAL A 59 2.85 -4.91 0.80
N LEU A 60 3.96 -4.32 1.23
CA LEU A 60 4.90 -3.59 0.40
C LEU A 60 6.09 -4.47 0.05
N THR A 61 6.35 -4.64 -1.24
CA THR A 61 7.58 -5.24 -1.76
C THR A 61 8.43 -4.20 -2.46
N VAL A 62 9.69 -4.07 -2.02
CA VAL A 62 10.64 -3.11 -2.56
C VAL A 62 11.63 -3.81 -3.48
N LYS A 63 11.67 -3.45 -4.77
CA LYS A 63 12.69 -3.88 -5.74
C LYS A 63 13.65 -2.73 -6.01
N SER A 64 14.87 -2.82 -5.51
CA SER A 64 15.86 -1.77 -5.69
C SER A 64 17.26 -2.33 -5.86
N PHE A 65 18.08 -1.64 -6.66
CA PHE A 65 19.51 -1.92 -6.78
C PHE A 65 20.26 -1.51 -5.51
N PHE A 66 19.89 -0.36 -4.93
CA PHE A 66 20.50 0.16 -3.71
C PHE A 66 19.75 -0.33 -2.46
N PRO A 67 20.43 -0.40 -1.31
CA PRO A 67 19.77 -0.58 -0.03
C PRO A 67 18.76 0.54 0.25
N THR A 68 17.71 0.21 1.00
CA THR A 68 16.68 1.15 1.43
C THR A 68 17.19 1.94 2.63
N LYS A 69 17.04 3.26 2.60
CA LYS A 69 17.38 4.19 3.70
C LYS A 69 16.21 4.34 4.67
N SER A 70 15.01 4.55 4.12
CA SER A 70 13.78 4.67 4.92
C SER A 70 12.57 4.13 4.16
N VAL A 71 11.62 3.62 4.93
CA VAL A 71 10.29 3.17 4.47
C VAL A 71 9.27 3.82 5.36
N SER A 72 8.22 4.39 4.79
CA SER A 72 7.07 4.90 5.51
C SER A 72 5.79 4.53 4.78
N MET A 73 4.75 4.25 5.54
CA MET A 73 3.41 3.99 5.04
C MET A 73 2.42 4.76 5.91
N THR A 74 1.45 5.40 5.28
CA THR A 74 0.39 6.13 5.97
C THR A 74 -0.95 5.72 5.40
N LEU A 75 -2.00 5.75 6.22
CA LEU A 75 -3.39 5.58 5.81
C LEU A 75 -4.12 6.91 6.07
N ASP A 76 -4.59 7.56 5.03
CA ASP A 76 -5.21 8.90 5.08
C ASP A 76 -4.35 9.95 5.84
N GLY A 77 -3.01 9.84 5.71
CA GLY A 77 -2.04 10.69 6.36
C GLY A 77 -1.61 10.25 7.77
N GLU A 78 -2.27 9.26 8.38
CA GLU A 78 -1.89 8.70 9.68
C GLU A 78 -0.81 7.62 9.50
N PRO A 79 0.31 7.67 10.26
CA PRO A 79 1.39 6.71 10.11
C PRO A 79 0.95 5.30 10.55
N LEU A 80 1.34 4.29 9.76
CA LEU A 80 1.13 2.89 10.05
C LEU A 80 2.39 2.27 10.65
N GLU A 81 2.21 1.34 11.59
CA GLU A 81 3.28 0.49 12.08
C GLU A 81 3.65 -0.55 11.02
N LEU A 82 4.94 -0.62 10.70
CA LEU A 82 5.46 -1.52 9.68
C LEU A 82 6.19 -2.68 10.33
N GLU A 83 5.70 -3.88 10.07
CA GLU A 83 6.41 -5.12 10.37
C GLU A 83 7.28 -5.53 9.18
N LYS A 84 8.53 -5.85 9.44
CA LYS A 84 9.44 -6.35 8.42
C LYS A 84 9.40 -7.88 8.41
N ASP A 85 8.71 -8.45 7.45
CA ASP A 85 8.56 -9.90 7.32
C ASP A 85 9.85 -10.54 6.75
N ARG A 86 10.28 -10.11 5.57
CA ARG A 86 11.44 -10.67 4.85
C ARG A 86 12.33 -9.55 4.33
N HIS A 87 13.40 -9.96 3.63
CA HIS A 87 14.26 -8.99 2.97
C HIS A 87 13.46 -8.13 1.98
N ARG A 88 13.32 -6.82 2.29
CA ARG A 88 12.61 -5.82 1.47
C ARG A 88 11.10 -6.05 1.32
N THR A 89 10.49 -6.80 2.22
CA THR A 89 9.04 -6.92 2.34
C THR A 89 8.61 -6.36 3.69
N TYR A 90 7.59 -5.50 3.67
CA TYR A 90 7.03 -4.83 4.85
C TYR A 90 5.52 -5.01 4.83
N THR A 91 4.94 -5.26 5.98
CA THR A 91 3.50 -5.46 6.15
C THR A 91 2.97 -4.47 7.17
N ALA A 92 1.81 -3.91 6.90
CA ALA A 92 1.05 -3.11 7.84
C ALA A 92 -0.38 -3.64 7.91
N THR A 93 -0.93 -3.80 9.12
CA THR A 93 -2.33 -4.15 9.31
C THR A 93 -3.17 -2.88 9.40
N VAL A 94 -4.27 -2.84 8.67
CA VAL A 94 -5.22 -1.71 8.65
C VAL A 94 -6.61 -2.18 9.05
N TYR A 95 -7.36 -1.30 9.72
CA TYR A 95 -8.67 -1.57 10.33
C TYR A 95 -9.78 -0.65 9.79
N LYS A 96 -9.50 0.15 8.78
CA LYS A 96 -10.46 1.01 8.09
C LYS A 96 -10.11 1.12 6.61
N ASN A 97 -11.11 1.35 5.78
CA ASN A 97 -10.92 1.71 4.38
C ASN A 97 -10.25 3.08 4.26
N GLY A 98 -9.50 3.31 3.19
CA GLY A 98 -8.83 4.59 2.98
C GLY A 98 -7.73 4.52 1.93
N SER A 99 -7.01 5.63 1.76
CA SER A 99 -5.89 5.75 0.84
C SER A 99 -4.57 5.50 1.55
N VAL A 100 -3.86 4.47 1.12
CA VAL A 100 -2.52 4.15 1.62
C VAL A 100 -1.49 4.84 0.74
N GLU A 101 -0.69 5.71 1.36
CA GLU A 101 0.50 6.29 0.75
C GLU A 101 1.74 5.57 1.27
N THR A 102 2.52 5.00 0.35
CA THR A 102 3.77 4.30 0.66
C THR A 102 4.95 5.03 0.05
N SER A 103 5.91 5.45 0.85
CA SER A 103 7.12 6.14 0.40
C SER A 103 8.38 5.39 0.83
N VAL A 104 9.29 5.20 -0.13
CA VAL A 104 10.58 4.52 0.09
C VAL A 104 11.69 5.39 -0.46
N VAL A 105 12.73 5.59 0.33
CA VAL A 105 13.94 6.32 -0.06
C VAL A 105 15.12 5.37 -0.06
N ASN A 106 15.87 5.32 -1.16
CA ASN A 106 17.12 4.57 -1.26
C ASN A 106 18.31 5.30 -0.62
N LEU A 107 19.43 4.59 -0.41
CA LEU A 107 20.67 5.19 0.08
C LEU A 107 21.23 6.30 -0.82
N ASN A 108 20.96 6.26 -2.13
CA ASN A 108 21.32 7.33 -3.05
C ASN A 108 20.41 8.58 -2.95
N GLY A 109 19.45 8.61 -2.00
CA GLY A 109 18.54 9.72 -1.78
C GLY A 109 17.33 9.75 -2.71
N MET A 110 17.19 8.82 -3.65
CA MET A 110 16.07 8.79 -4.60
C MET A 110 14.81 8.22 -3.95
N PRO A 111 13.71 9.00 -3.87
CA PRO A 111 12.43 8.55 -3.35
C PRO A 111 11.56 7.93 -4.46
N THR A 112 10.65 7.07 -4.04
CA THR A 112 9.47 6.66 -4.82
C THR A 112 8.28 6.58 -3.88
N THR A 113 7.15 7.15 -4.30
CA THR A 113 5.88 7.11 -3.58
C THR A 113 4.83 6.45 -4.47
N VAL A 114 4.02 5.58 -3.88
CA VAL A 114 2.90 4.88 -4.52
C VAL A 114 1.68 5.02 -3.63
N PHE A 115 0.51 5.18 -4.25
CA PHE A 115 -0.79 5.23 -3.60
C PHE A 115 -1.57 3.98 -3.96
N GLU A 116 -2.25 3.41 -2.97
CA GLU A 116 -3.15 2.26 -3.12
C GLU A 116 -4.39 2.48 -2.28
N HIS A 117 -5.54 1.89 -2.66
CA HIS A 117 -6.79 2.03 -1.93
C HIS A 117 -7.15 0.73 -1.21
N VAL A 118 -7.41 0.84 0.09
CA VAL A 118 -8.06 -0.20 0.87
C VAL A 118 -9.57 0.03 0.79
N ASN A 119 -10.30 -0.94 0.26
CA ASN A 119 -11.75 -0.94 0.08
C ASN A 119 -12.38 -2.31 0.33
N VAL A 120 -11.66 -3.17 1.06
CA VAL A 120 -12.05 -4.56 1.33
C VAL A 120 -12.65 -4.75 2.72
N LEU A 121 -12.62 -3.70 3.55
CA LEU A 121 -13.16 -3.74 4.91
C LEU A 121 -14.61 -3.30 4.94
N ASP A 122 -15.32 -3.72 5.98
CA ASP A 122 -16.70 -3.29 6.19
C ASP A 122 -16.75 -1.89 6.80
N ASP A 123 -17.38 -0.97 6.12
CA ASP A 123 -17.65 0.38 6.56
C ASP A 123 -19.16 0.73 6.58
N ASN A 124 -20.00 -0.28 6.35
CA ASN A 124 -21.43 -0.15 6.34
C ASN A 124 -22.02 -0.64 7.66
N PRO A 125 -22.78 0.20 8.41
CA PRO A 125 -23.45 -0.25 9.60
C PRO A 125 -24.60 -1.20 9.25
N PRO A 126 -24.97 -2.16 10.15
CA PRO A 126 -26.15 -2.98 9.99
C PRO A 126 -27.43 -2.14 9.82
N GLU A 127 -28.32 -2.60 8.95
CA GLU A 127 -29.58 -1.91 8.62
C GLU A 127 -30.79 -2.67 9.16
N PHE A 128 -31.87 -1.93 9.49
CA PHE A 128 -33.15 -2.55 9.80
C PHE A 128 -33.89 -2.93 8.52
N SER A 129 -34.13 -4.22 8.34
CA SER A 129 -34.81 -4.75 7.14
C SER A 129 -36.34 -4.83 7.31
N SER A 130 -36.82 -5.02 8.53
CA SER A 130 -38.24 -4.97 8.85
C SER A 130 -38.49 -4.56 10.31
N THR A 131 -39.65 -4.00 10.56
CA THR A 131 -40.13 -3.65 11.93
C THR A 131 -41.58 -4.06 12.06
N ASP A 132 -41.93 -4.81 13.10
CA ASP A 132 -43.29 -5.19 13.44
C ASP A 132 -43.58 -4.78 14.89
N ILE A 133 -44.81 -4.33 15.16
CA ILE A 133 -45.24 -3.89 16.50
C ILE A 133 -46.54 -4.61 16.83
N GLN A 134 -46.48 -5.51 17.82
CA GLN A 134 -47.64 -6.25 18.31
C GLN A 134 -47.66 -6.24 19.85
N ASP A 135 -48.81 -5.94 20.41
CA ASP A 135 -49.08 -6.00 21.87
C ASP A 135 -48.05 -5.26 22.74
N GLY A 136 -47.49 -4.15 22.25
CA GLY A 136 -46.45 -3.37 22.94
C GLY A 136 -45.04 -3.87 22.74
N VAL A 137 -44.84 -4.96 22.04
CA VAL A 137 -43.50 -5.50 21.67
C VAL A 137 -43.13 -5.01 20.28
N VAL A 138 -41.94 -4.46 20.15
CA VAL A 138 -41.31 -4.05 18.88
C VAL A 138 -40.37 -5.16 18.46
N THR A 139 -40.64 -5.75 17.32
CA THR A 139 -39.79 -6.77 16.72
C THR A 139 -39.06 -6.18 15.52
N LEU A 140 -37.73 -6.28 15.50
CA LEU A 140 -36.85 -5.74 14.48
C LEU A 140 -36.06 -6.88 13.82
N THR A 141 -35.99 -6.89 12.49
CA THR A 141 -35.05 -7.71 11.76
C THR A 141 -33.90 -6.86 11.28
N VAL A 142 -32.68 -7.27 11.59
CA VAL A 142 -31.43 -6.56 11.24
C VAL A 142 -30.72 -7.31 10.14
N ALA A 143 -30.18 -6.61 9.17
CA ALA A 143 -29.38 -7.17 8.07
C ALA A 143 -28.04 -6.48 8.00
N ASP A 144 -27.00 -7.28 7.75
CA ASP A 144 -25.67 -6.83 7.44
C ASP A 144 -25.14 -7.63 6.26
N SER A 145 -24.40 -6.97 5.37
CA SER A 145 -23.96 -7.58 4.11
C SER A 145 -22.51 -8.08 4.13
N GLN A 146 -21.73 -7.72 5.16
CA GLN A 146 -20.28 -8.00 5.19
C GLN A 146 -19.82 -8.61 6.51
N SER A 147 -19.49 -7.80 7.52
CA SER A 147 -18.90 -8.28 8.79
C SER A 147 -19.87 -9.00 9.71
N GLY A 148 -21.19 -8.85 9.44
CA GLY A 148 -22.25 -9.44 10.23
C GLY A 148 -22.65 -8.59 11.45
N ILE A 149 -23.54 -9.15 12.27
CA ILE A 149 -24.19 -8.42 13.36
C ILE A 149 -23.60 -8.84 14.70
N ASN A 150 -23.09 -7.88 15.47
CA ASN A 150 -22.74 -8.08 16.87
C ASN A 150 -23.95 -7.87 17.76
N PHE A 151 -24.75 -8.93 17.98
CA PHE A 151 -25.95 -8.89 18.79
C PHE A 151 -25.73 -8.48 20.25
N ASP A 152 -24.55 -8.72 20.81
CA ASP A 152 -24.24 -8.41 22.20
C ASP A 152 -24.02 -6.89 22.42
N SER A 153 -23.92 -6.11 21.36
CA SER A 153 -23.78 -4.65 21.41
C SER A 153 -25.09 -3.88 21.17
N ILE A 154 -26.16 -4.58 20.78
CA ILE A 154 -27.44 -3.96 20.41
C ILE A 154 -28.26 -3.61 21.66
N TYR A 155 -28.75 -2.37 21.72
CA TYR A 155 -29.64 -1.90 22.72
C TYR A 155 -30.61 -0.83 22.15
N ALA A 156 -31.76 -0.61 22.78
CA ALA A 156 -32.62 0.50 22.48
C ALA A 156 -32.46 1.61 23.51
N LEU A 157 -32.90 2.81 23.16
CA LEU A 157 -33.06 3.92 24.11
C LEU A 157 -34.56 4.20 24.28
N ASN A 158 -35.03 4.24 25.52
CA ASN A 158 -36.42 4.65 25.82
C ASN A 158 -36.61 6.18 25.69
N SER A 159 -37.82 6.67 25.89
CA SER A 159 -38.14 8.10 25.82
C SER A 159 -37.40 8.97 26.84
N ALA A 160 -36.87 8.39 27.90
CA ALA A 160 -36.03 9.05 28.91
C ALA A 160 -34.51 9.02 28.55
N GLY A 161 -34.12 8.34 27.45
CA GLY A 161 -32.74 8.16 27.05
C GLY A 161 -31.99 7.05 27.81
N GLU A 162 -32.72 6.19 28.51
CA GLU A 162 -32.14 5.06 29.24
C GLU A 162 -31.99 3.85 28.32
N ARG A 163 -30.90 3.09 28.52
CA ARG A 163 -30.60 1.88 27.77
C ARG A 163 -31.54 0.75 28.15
N VAL A 164 -32.15 0.15 27.14
CA VAL A 164 -33.03 -1.03 27.25
C VAL A 164 -32.41 -2.17 26.47
N GLU A 165 -32.19 -3.29 27.14
CA GLU A 165 -31.67 -4.52 26.51
C GLU A 165 -32.82 -5.23 25.75
N PRO A 166 -32.52 -6.01 24.71
CA PRO A 166 -33.49 -6.80 23.99
C PRO A 166 -34.20 -7.80 24.92
N LEU A 167 -35.53 -7.91 24.82
CA LEU A 167 -36.33 -8.94 25.48
C LEU A 167 -35.98 -10.33 24.96
N SER A 168 -35.78 -10.46 23.65
CA SER A 168 -35.31 -11.69 22.99
C SER A 168 -34.43 -11.38 21.81
N VAL A 169 -33.49 -12.32 21.53
CA VAL A 169 -32.56 -12.28 20.41
C VAL A 169 -32.58 -13.62 19.69
N ASP A 170 -33.04 -13.65 18.44
CA ASP A 170 -32.93 -14.83 17.57
C ASP A 170 -31.86 -14.57 16.53
N ARG A 171 -30.69 -15.16 16.76
CA ARG A 171 -29.53 -15.04 15.86
C ARG A 171 -29.70 -15.81 14.55
N SER A 172 -30.66 -16.75 14.49
CA SER A 172 -30.90 -17.55 13.28
C SER A 172 -31.73 -16.79 12.23
N SER A 173 -32.62 -15.94 12.67
CA SER A 173 -33.46 -15.06 11.84
C SER A 173 -33.01 -13.59 11.86
N ASN A 174 -31.94 -13.27 12.58
CA ASN A 174 -31.47 -11.92 12.81
C ASN A 174 -32.55 -10.99 13.41
N THR A 175 -33.35 -11.51 14.33
CA THR A 175 -34.52 -10.80 14.89
C THR A 175 -34.29 -10.47 16.36
N LEU A 176 -34.70 -9.26 16.76
CA LEU A 176 -34.64 -8.74 18.11
C LEU A 176 -36.01 -8.23 18.51
N SER A 177 -36.39 -8.41 19.80
CA SER A 177 -37.62 -7.86 20.33
C SER A 177 -37.32 -6.94 21.51
N PHE A 178 -38.08 -5.86 21.63
CA PHE A 178 -38.04 -4.89 22.73
C PHE A 178 -39.47 -4.64 23.24
N GLU A 179 -39.61 -4.39 24.54
CA GLU A 179 -40.87 -4.00 25.19
C GLU A 179 -40.88 -2.51 25.49
#